data_f031c4992bd5ebe16d4734c3a8c37f03
#
_entry.id   f031c4992bd5ebe16d4734c3a8c37f03
#
_cell.length_a   1.000
_cell.length_b   1.000
_cell.length_c   1.000
_cell.angle_alpha   90.00
_cell.angle_beta   90.00
_cell.angle_gamma   90.00
#
_symmetry.space_group_name_H-M   'P 1'
#
loop_
_entity.id
_entity.type
_entity.pdbx_description
1 polymer ?
#
loop_
_entity_poly.entity_id
_entity_poly.type
_entity_poly.pdbx_seq_one_letter_code
_entity_poly.pdbx_strand_id
1 'polypeptide(L)'
;MGKTLYMLIGPKGSGKTHIGTLVDRHTDIRFIRVEPIWLSLQPGEDGWKKVEHVIDTTFETHAAVMIESLGAGDGFRGFHASLARKYPIKMIRVVADLGTCLERARTRGTADHIAVSDDKVVEYNEIAARVHYDWALEIHNDPPASDDAILAALHRL
;
A
#
# COMPACT_ATOMS: atom_id res chain seq x y z
N MET A 1 -14.09 15.74 13.36
CA MET A 1 -12.75 15.15 13.20
C MET A 1 -12.51 14.83 11.75
N GLY A 2 -11.39 15.25 11.20
CA GLY A 2 -11.03 14.99 9.83
C GLY A 2 -10.73 13.52 9.58
N LYS A 3 -11.04 13.06 8.37
CA LYS A 3 -10.65 11.73 7.90
C LYS A 3 -9.33 11.86 7.14
N THR A 4 -8.41 10.91 7.30
CA THR A 4 -7.13 10.90 6.58
C THR A 4 -6.89 9.53 5.97
N LEU A 5 -6.57 9.52 4.68
CA LEU A 5 -6.18 8.30 3.97
C LEU A 5 -4.67 8.28 3.81
N TYR A 6 -4.05 7.18 4.22
CA TYR A 6 -2.62 6.93 4.04
C TYR A 6 -2.44 5.91 2.91
N MET A 7 -1.54 6.18 1.98
CA MET A 7 -1.22 5.25 0.90
C MET A 7 0.25 4.82 1.00
N LEU A 8 0.46 3.53 1.26
CA LEU A 8 1.79 2.91 1.21
C LEU A 8 2.10 2.55 -0.23
N ILE A 9 3.08 3.21 -0.81
CA ILE A 9 3.44 3.05 -2.22
C ILE A 9 4.84 2.45 -2.34
N GLY A 10 4.96 1.41 -3.12
CA GLY A 10 6.24 0.77 -3.34
C GLY A 10 6.10 -0.52 -4.14
N PRO A 11 7.22 -1.10 -4.57
CA PRO A 11 7.20 -2.32 -5.38
C PRO A 11 6.81 -3.54 -4.57
N LYS A 12 6.49 -4.61 -5.28
CA LYS A 12 6.21 -5.92 -4.68
C LYS A 12 7.43 -6.37 -3.87
N GLY A 13 7.20 -6.84 -2.66
CA GLY A 13 8.28 -7.30 -1.78
C GLY A 13 8.98 -6.19 -0.99
N SER A 14 8.55 -4.95 -1.08
CA SER A 14 9.15 -3.84 -0.31
C SER A 14 8.76 -3.84 1.18
N GLY A 15 7.76 -4.62 1.58
CA GLY A 15 7.33 -4.73 2.96
C GLY A 15 6.08 -3.95 3.34
N LYS A 16 5.32 -3.49 2.38
CA LYS A 16 4.10 -2.71 2.61
C LYS A 16 3.08 -3.41 3.50
N THR A 17 2.84 -4.70 3.27
CA THR A 17 1.87 -5.47 4.06
C THR A 17 2.29 -5.58 5.52
N HIS A 18 3.58 -5.80 5.78
CA HIS A 18 4.11 -5.84 7.14
C HIS A 18 3.91 -4.50 7.85
N ILE A 19 4.26 -3.42 7.16
CA ILE A 19 4.11 -2.05 7.71
C ILE A 19 2.64 -1.76 8.01
N GLY A 20 1.75 -2.04 7.06
CA GLY A 20 0.31 -1.81 7.24
C GLY A 20 -0.27 -2.61 8.39
N THR A 21 0.11 -3.88 8.52
CA THR A 21 -0.33 -4.75 9.61
C THR A 21 0.17 -4.24 10.97
N LEU A 22 1.43 -3.79 11.03
CA LEU A 22 2.03 -3.22 12.23
C LEU A 22 1.26 -1.96 12.67
N VAL A 23 0.97 -1.09 11.73
CA VAL A 23 0.25 0.17 11.97
C VAL A 23 -1.16 -0.11 12.49
N ASP A 24 -1.87 -1.06 11.90
CA ASP A 24 -3.22 -1.45 12.31
C ASP A 24 -3.25 -1.97 13.75
N ARG A 25 -2.22 -2.73 14.14
CA ARG A 25 -2.14 -3.31 15.49
C ARG A 25 -1.81 -2.30 16.58
N HIS A 26 -1.05 -1.26 16.25
CA HIS A 26 -0.45 -0.36 17.25
C HIS A 26 -0.95 1.09 17.17
N THR A 27 -1.86 1.39 16.25
CA THR A 27 -2.42 2.74 16.08
C THR A 27 -3.91 2.66 15.81
N ASP A 28 -4.57 3.82 15.72
CA ASP A 28 -5.98 3.92 15.34
C ASP A 28 -6.18 3.93 13.80
N ILE A 29 -5.11 3.72 13.04
CA ILE A 29 -5.19 3.64 11.57
C ILE A 29 -5.62 2.24 11.18
N ARG A 30 -6.73 2.13 10.46
CA ARG A 30 -7.21 0.84 9.95
C ARG A 30 -6.54 0.51 8.62
N PHE A 31 -5.79 -0.58 8.57
CA PHE A 31 -5.15 -1.04 7.35
C PHE A 31 -6.07 -1.98 6.57
N ILE A 32 -6.30 -1.66 5.29
CA ILE A 32 -7.06 -2.48 4.35
C ILE A 32 -6.08 -3.16 3.41
N ARG A 33 -6.07 -4.49 3.40
CA ARG A 33 -5.28 -5.27 2.45
C ARG A 33 -5.99 -5.29 1.11
N VAL A 34 -5.31 -4.79 0.09
CA VAL A 34 -5.86 -4.65 -1.26
C VAL A 34 -5.81 -5.97 -2.04
N GLU A 35 -4.73 -6.75 -1.91
CA GLU A 35 -4.59 -8.00 -2.66
C GLU A 35 -5.74 -9.00 -2.47
N PRO A 36 -6.22 -9.27 -1.24
CA PRO A 36 -7.38 -10.15 -1.06
C PRO A 36 -8.63 -9.66 -1.77
N ILE A 37 -8.82 -8.33 -1.87
CA ILE A 37 -9.96 -7.74 -2.59
C ILE A 37 -9.84 -8.06 -4.08
N TRP A 38 -8.65 -7.88 -4.67
CA TRP A 38 -8.39 -8.21 -6.08
C TRP A 38 -8.59 -9.70 -6.35
N LEU A 39 -8.14 -10.58 -5.44
CA LEU A 39 -8.31 -12.03 -5.57
C LEU A 39 -9.78 -12.46 -5.48
N SER A 40 -10.64 -11.68 -4.86
CA SER A 40 -12.07 -11.97 -4.68
C SER A 40 -12.95 -11.45 -5.82
N LEU A 41 -12.37 -10.76 -6.83
CA LEU A 41 -13.15 -10.17 -7.91
C LEU A 41 -13.86 -11.23 -8.75
N GLN A 42 -15.13 -10.96 -9.06
CA GLN A 42 -15.92 -11.73 -9.99
C GLN A 42 -15.80 -11.13 -11.40
N PRO A 43 -16.10 -11.92 -12.47
CA PRO A 43 -16.10 -11.38 -13.82
C PRO A 43 -16.97 -10.13 -13.94
N GLY A 44 -16.43 -9.06 -14.54
CA GLY A 44 -17.12 -7.80 -14.72
C GLY A 44 -17.03 -6.81 -13.58
N GLU A 45 -16.47 -7.20 -12.41
CA GLU A 45 -16.24 -6.25 -11.32
C GLU A 45 -15.02 -5.38 -11.60
N ASP A 46 -15.12 -4.09 -11.24
CA ASP A 46 -14.01 -3.14 -11.28
C ASP A 46 -13.29 -3.16 -9.92
N GLY A 47 -12.04 -3.62 -9.91
CA GLY A 47 -11.25 -3.75 -8.69
C GLY A 47 -11.00 -2.42 -7.98
N TRP A 48 -10.71 -1.36 -8.73
CA TRP A 48 -10.47 -0.04 -8.15
C TRP A 48 -11.71 0.50 -7.45
N LYS A 49 -12.89 0.35 -8.08
CA LYS A 49 -14.16 0.76 -7.47
C LYS A 49 -14.49 -0.06 -6.23
N LYS A 50 -14.16 -1.35 -6.25
CA LYS A 50 -14.39 -2.23 -5.09
C LYS A 50 -13.52 -1.80 -3.91
N VAL A 51 -12.25 -1.51 -4.14
CA VAL A 51 -11.34 -1.01 -3.10
C VAL A 51 -11.82 0.34 -2.57
N GLU A 52 -12.21 1.25 -3.45
CA GLU A 52 -12.75 2.56 -3.05
C GLU A 52 -13.99 2.41 -2.16
N HIS A 53 -14.88 1.50 -2.51
CA HIS A 53 -16.08 1.22 -1.70
C HIS A 53 -15.71 0.71 -0.31
N VAL A 54 -14.72 -0.18 -0.20
CA VAL A 54 -14.25 -0.68 1.10
C VAL A 54 -13.65 0.45 1.92
N ILE A 55 -12.89 1.36 1.29
CA ILE A 55 -12.32 2.54 1.96
C ILE A 55 -13.45 3.42 2.51
N ASP A 56 -14.44 3.76 1.67
CA ASP A 56 -15.57 4.60 2.08
C ASP A 56 -16.33 4.01 3.25
N THR A 57 -16.60 2.70 3.19
CA THR A 57 -17.30 1.98 4.27
C THR A 57 -16.46 1.99 5.56
N THR A 58 -15.16 1.80 5.46
CA THR A 58 -14.26 1.80 6.62
C THR A 58 -14.22 3.18 7.28
N PHE A 59 -14.28 4.24 6.49
CA PHE A 59 -14.33 5.61 7.02
C PHE A 59 -15.64 5.94 7.76
N GLU A 60 -16.65 5.12 7.66
CA GLU A 60 -17.87 5.30 8.46
C GLU A 60 -17.62 5.08 9.95
N THR A 61 -16.61 4.26 10.29
CA THR A 61 -16.30 3.89 11.69
C THR A 61 -14.88 4.24 12.10
N HIS A 62 -14.01 4.68 11.19
CA HIS A 62 -12.61 5.02 11.48
C HIS A 62 -12.27 6.40 10.91
N ALA A 63 -11.45 7.16 11.62
CA ALA A 63 -10.98 8.48 11.18
C ALA A 63 -9.72 8.38 10.30
N ALA A 64 -9.01 7.26 10.36
CA ALA A 64 -7.77 7.05 9.61
C ALA A 64 -7.77 5.67 8.97
N VAL A 65 -7.49 5.63 7.68
CA VAL A 65 -7.44 4.40 6.87
C VAL A 65 -6.13 4.37 6.10
N MET A 66 -5.56 3.19 5.95
CA MET A 66 -4.34 2.97 5.19
C MET A 66 -4.57 1.87 4.16
N ILE A 67 -4.06 2.08 2.95
CA ILE A 67 -4.02 1.08 1.89
C ILE A 67 -2.59 0.95 1.35
N GLU A 68 -2.37 -0.07 0.54
CA GLU A 68 -1.11 -0.28 -0.16
C GLU A 68 -1.31 -0.36 -1.67
N SER A 69 -0.32 0.06 -2.45
CA SER A 69 -0.33 -0.05 -3.90
C SER A 69 1.07 0.10 -4.48
N LEU A 70 1.25 -0.35 -5.73
CA LEU A 70 2.42 0.01 -6.53
C LEU A 70 2.42 1.51 -6.87
N GLY A 71 1.24 2.11 -6.96
CA GLY A 71 1.08 3.55 -7.19
C GLY A 71 1.25 3.98 -8.64
N ALA A 72 1.10 3.07 -9.59
CA ALA A 72 1.33 3.33 -11.01
C ALA A 72 0.14 2.89 -11.88
N GLY A 73 0.08 3.46 -13.08
CA GLY A 73 -0.91 3.11 -14.08
C GLY A 73 -2.13 4.03 -14.07
N ASP A 74 -2.90 3.99 -15.18
CA ASP A 74 -4.07 4.85 -15.36
C ASP A 74 -5.19 4.52 -14.38
N GLY A 75 -5.38 3.25 -14.06
CA GLY A 75 -6.35 2.81 -13.06
C GLY A 75 -6.06 3.39 -11.69
N PHE A 76 -4.80 3.34 -11.25
CA PHE A 76 -4.39 3.94 -9.98
C PHE A 76 -4.58 5.45 -9.99
N ARG A 77 -4.21 6.13 -11.08
CA ARG A 77 -4.36 7.59 -11.19
C ARG A 77 -5.81 8.03 -11.03
N GLY A 78 -6.74 7.33 -11.69
CA GLY A 78 -8.17 7.61 -11.54
C GLY A 78 -8.69 7.34 -10.14
N PHE A 79 -8.27 6.24 -9.55
CA PHE A 79 -8.59 5.85 -8.18
C PHE A 79 -8.09 6.91 -7.17
N HIS A 80 -6.83 7.31 -7.29
CA HIS A 80 -6.24 8.35 -6.45
C HIS A 80 -7.00 9.66 -6.58
N ALA A 81 -7.28 10.10 -7.81
CA ALA A 81 -8.01 11.35 -8.05
C ALA A 81 -9.42 11.32 -7.45
N SER A 82 -10.11 10.20 -7.55
CA SER A 82 -11.45 10.02 -6.96
C SER A 82 -11.41 10.15 -5.44
N LEU A 83 -10.44 9.50 -4.80
CA LEU A 83 -10.29 9.55 -3.35
C LEU A 83 -9.82 10.92 -2.86
N ALA A 84 -8.94 11.59 -3.62
CA ALA A 84 -8.43 12.92 -3.27
C ALA A 84 -9.54 13.99 -3.24
N ARG A 85 -10.64 13.77 -3.98
CA ARG A 85 -11.81 14.65 -3.91
C ARG A 85 -12.62 14.48 -2.61
N LYS A 86 -12.44 13.35 -1.92
CA LYS A 86 -13.22 13.01 -0.73
C LYS A 86 -12.41 13.12 0.57
N TYR A 87 -11.10 12.81 0.51
CA TYR A 87 -10.26 12.70 1.71
C TYR A 87 -8.90 13.36 1.50
N PRO A 88 -8.34 13.99 2.55
CA PRO A 88 -6.91 14.31 2.55
C PRO A 88 -6.12 13.00 2.45
N ILE A 89 -5.10 12.99 1.57
CA ILE A 89 -4.27 11.80 1.34
C ILE A 89 -2.83 12.10 1.73
N LYS A 90 -2.22 11.21 2.51
CA LYS A 90 -0.78 11.23 2.81
C LYS A 90 -0.11 10.07 2.10
N MET A 91 0.82 10.38 1.20
CA MET A 91 1.55 9.41 0.41
C MET A 91 2.82 9.00 1.13
N ILE A 92 3.00 7.70 1.35
CA ILE A 92 4.18 7.14 2.02
C ILE A 92 4.89 6.22 1.05
N ARG A 93 6.16 6.54 0.76
CA ARG A 93 6.98 5.70 -0.12
C ARG A 93 7.70 4.65 0.69
N VAL A 94 7.59 3.39 0.28
CA VAL A 94 8.37 2.28 0.86
C VAL A 94 9.42 1.85 -0.15
N VAL A 95 10.69 1.90 0.26
CA VAL A 95 11.84 1.63 -0.60
C VAL A 95 12.57 0.39 -0.10
N ALA A 96 12.86 -0.54 -1.00
CA ALA A 96 13.73 -1.69 -0.75
C ALA A 96 14.45 -2.05 -2.05
N ASP A 97 15.69 -2.56 -1.96
CA ASP A 97 16.43 -2.93 -3.15
C ASP A 97 15.80 -4.13 -3.86
N LEU A 98 16.14 -4.29 -5.14
CA LEU A 98 15.58 -5.35 -5.99
C LEU A 98 15.86 -6.75 -5.43
N GLY A 99 17.07 -7.00 -4.95
CA GLY A 99 17.45 -8.31 -4.40
C GLY A 99 16.60 -8.69 -3.20
N THR A 100 16.38 -7.75 -2.30
CA THR A 100 15.50 -7.92 -1.13
C THR A 100 14.05 -8.17 -1.56
N CYS A 101 13.55 -7.41 -2.54
CA CYS A 101 12.20 -7.60 -3.06
C CYS A 101 12.01 -8.98 -3.70
N LEU A 102 12.99 -9.44 -4.49
CA LEU A 102 12.97 -10.77 -5.09
C LEU A 102 12.93 -11.88 -4.04
N GLU A 103 13.79 -11.81 -3.04
CA GLU A 103 13.84 -12.79 -1.96
C GLU A 103 12.51 -12.87 -1.21
N ARG A 104 11.97 -11.72 -0.81
CA ARG A 104 10.69 -11.66 -0.09
C ARG A 104 9.53 -12.18 -0.93
N ALA A 105 9.49 -11.86 -2.22
CA ALA A 105 8.42 -12.32 -3.11
C ALA A 105 8.46 -13.84 -3.30
N ARG A 106 9.66 -14.45 -3.35
CA ARG A 106 9.85 -15.90 -3.48
C ARG A 106 9.42 -16.68 -2.24
N THR A 107 9.56 -16.09 -1.06
CA THR A 107 9.29 -16.77 0.21
C THR A 107 7.87 -16.56 0.74
N ARG A 108 7.05 -15.72 0.09
CA ARG A 108 5.67 -15.42 0.51
C ARG A 108 4.74 -16.59 0.21
N GLY A 109 3.77 -16.81 1.12
CA GLY A 109 2.63 -17.68 0.82
C GLY A 109 1.72 -17.08 -0.23
N THR A 110 0.93 -17.91 -0.93
CA THR A 110 0.06 -17.47 -2.02
C THR A 110 -1.41 -17.38 -1.65
N ALA A 111 -1.80 -17.74 -0.41
CA ALA A 111 -3.20 -17.79 0.01
C ALA A 111 -3.90 -16.42 -0.08
N ASP A 112 -3.21 -15.36 0.30
CA ASP A 112 -3.74 -13.98 0.33
C ASP A 112 -2.81 -12.98 -0.39
N HIS A 113 -1.89 -13.46 -1.20
CA HIS A 113 -1.00 -12.67 -2.05
C HIS A 113 -1.13 -13.10 -3.50
N ILE A 114 -1.03 -12.11 -4.39
CA ILE A 114 -1.00 -12.37 -5.83
C ILE A 114 0.40 -12.89 -6.16
N ALA A 115 0.48 -14.13 -6.69
CA ALA A 115 1.74 -14.73 -7.11
C ALA A 115 2.29 -13.99 -8.34
N VAL A 116 3.59 -13.66 -8.31
CA VAL A 116 4.26 -12.97 -9.42
C VAL A 116 5.59 -13.66 -9.71
N SER A 117 5.97 -13.67 -10.99
CA SER A 117 7.28 -14.18 -11.43
C SER A 117 8.39 -13.20 -11.05
N ASP A 118 9.63 -13.67 -11.07
CA ASP A 118 10.80 -12.81 -10.85
C ASP A 118 10.85 -11.67 -11.87
N ASP A 119 10.54 -11.93 -13.13
CA ASP A 119 10.50 -10.91 -14.18
C ASP A 119 9.49 -9.82 -13.87
N LYS A 120 8.34 -10.17 -13.30
CA LYS A 120 7.34 -9.20 -12.86
C LYS A 120 7.80 -8.39 -11.65
N VAL A 121 8.52 -8.99 -10.72
CA VAL A 121 9.10 -8.26 -9.58
C VAL A 121 10.11 -7.22 -10.08
N VAL A 122 10.96 -7.58 -11.04
CA VAL A 122 11.91 -6.65 -11.69
C VAL A 122 11.16 -5.51 -12.36
N GLU A 123 10.13 -5.83 -13.15
CA GLU A 123 9.29 -4.83 -13.84
C GLU A 123 8.64 -3.86 -12.85
N TYR A 124 8.06 -4.37 -11.77
CA TYR A 124 7.43 -3.53 -10.74
C TYR A 124 8.43 -2.62 -10.04
N ASN A 125 9.68 -3.08 -9.82
CA ASN A 125 10.73 -2.22 -9.27
C ASN A 125 11.08 -1.09 -10.23
N GLU A 126 11.18 -1.35 -11.52
CA GLU A 126 11.45 -0.33 -12.54
C GLU A 126 10.31 0.70 -12.60
N ILE A 127 9.07 0.22 -12.56
CA ILE A 127 7.89 1.09 -12.55
C ILE A 127 7.87 1.95 -11.28
N ALA A 128 8.11 1.34 -10.12
CA ALA A 128 8.11 2.04 -8.83
C ALA A 128 9.16 3.16 -8.78
N ALA A 129 10.31 2.96 -9.42
CA ALA A 129 11.36 3.96 -9.49
C ALA A 129 10.94 5.23 -10.25
N ARG A 130 9.90 5.13 -11.09
CA ARG A 130 9.37 6.26 -11.88
C ARG A 130 8.13 6.90 -11.27
N VAL A 131 7.62 6.37 -10.15
CA VAL A 131 6.45 6.93 -9.48
C VAL A 131 6.84 8.15 -8.67
N HIS A 132 6.14 9.25 -8.88
CA HIS A 132 6.40 10.52 -8.18
C HIS A 132 5.12 11.08 -7.60
N TYR A 133 5.15 11.34 -6.30
CA TYR A 133 4.11 12.04 -5.55
C TYR A 133 4.77 12.94 -4.51
N ASP A 134 4.00 13.80 -3.88
CA ASP A 134 4.45 14.56 -2.71
C ASP A 134 4.51 13.61 -1.51
N TRP A 135 5.70 13.05 -1.29
CA TRP A 135 5.89 12.08 -0.23
C TRP A 135 5.86 12.76 1.15
N ALA A 136 4.88 12.38 1.96
CA ALA A 136 4.83 12.78 3.37
C ALA A 136 5.90 12.07 4.20
N LEU A 137 6.30 10.87 3.76
CA LEU A 137 7.29 10.04 4.44
C LEU A 137 7.91 9.07 3.43
N GLU A 138 9.19 8.77 3.59
CA GLU A 138 9.87 7.65 2.92
C GLU A 138 10.37 6.67 3.99
N ILE A 139 10.08 5.39 3.81
CA ILE A 139 10.55 4.31 4.68
C ILE A 139 11.52 3.46 3.87
N HIS A 140 12.78 3.46 4.27
CA HIS A 140 13.80 2.59 3.70
C HIS A 140 13.79 1.26 4.46
N ASN A 141 13.46 0.18 3.76
CA ASN A 141 13.14 -1.11 4.38
C ASN A 141 14.12 -2.24 4.00
N ASP A 142 15.33 -1.88 3.61
CA ASP A 142 16.43 -2.80 3.33
C ASP A 142 17.77 -2.21 3.86
N PRO A 143 18.30 -2.69 4.98
CA PRO A 143 17.74 -3.74 5.84
C PRO A 143 16.40 -3.32 6.43
N PRO A 144 15.59 -4.28 6.90
CA PRO A 144 14.26 -3.96 7.43
C PRO A 144 14.34 -2.92 8.54
N ALA A 145 13.52 -1.87 8.42
CA ALA A 145 13.35 -0.90 9.48
C ALA A 145 12.72 -1.58 10.70
N SER A 146 13.12 -1.20 11.90
CA SER A 146 12.53 -1.75 13.11
C SER A 146 11.07 -1.28 13.26
N ASP A 147 10.27 -2.08 13.94
CA ASP A 147 8.87 -1.75 14.21
C ASP A 147 8.76 -0.40 14.94
N ASP A 148 9.62 -0.16 15.93
CA ASP A 148 9.64 1.10 16.67
C ASP A 148 9.98 2.29 15.78
N ALA A 149 10.93 2.14 14.85
CA ALA A 149 11.30 3.19 13.91
C ALA A 149 10.15 3.53 12.94
N ILE A 150 9.45 2.51 12.45
CA ILE A 150 8.29 2.69 11.58
C ILE A 150 7.17 3.44 12.31
N LEU A 151 6.81 2.98 13.50
CA LEU A 151 5.75 3.61 14.29
C LEU A 151 6.10 5.04 14.68
N ALA A 152 7.36 5.30 15.07
CA ALA A 152 7.83 6.64 15.39
C ALA A 152 7.76 7.58 14.19
N ALA A 153 8.12 7.10 12.98
CA ALA A 153 8.04 7.88 11.75
C ALA A 153 6.60 8.26 11.42
N LEU A 154 5.68 7.32 11.54
CA LEU A 154 4.25 7.54 11.27
C LEU A 154 3.63 8.48 12.29
N HIS A 155 4.03 8.40 13.54
CA HIS A 155 3.52 9.27 14.60
C HIS A 155 3.87 10.75 14.35
N ARG A 156 4.90 11.04 13.57
CA ARG A 156 5.29 12.41 13.21
C ARG A 156 4.51 13.00 12.02
N LEU A 157 3.67 12.24 11.37
CA LEU A 157 2.87 12.71 10.21
C LEU A 157 1.69 13.61 10.61
#